data_034261d46eaadd8f87d9d2d606cfc66a
#
_entry.id   034261d46eaadd8f87d9d2d606cfc66a
#
_cell.length_a   1.000
_cell.length_b   1.000
_cell.length_c   1.000
_cell.angle_alpha   90.00
_cell.angle_beta   90.00
_cell.angle_gamma   90.00
#
_symmetry.space_group_name_H-M   'P 1'
#
loop_
_entity.id
_entity.type
_entity.pdbx_description
1 polymer ?
#
loop_
_entity_poly.entity_id
_entity_poly.type
_entity_poly.pdbx_seq_one_letter_code
_entity_poly.pdbx_strand_id
1 'polypeptide(L)'
;MADGTKKPPASIPIQSVTIQQPVQQAPTFTGQPQVYVNNQYPLNAPVTNTPATLGLIFGIAGFSLTFLGFIFPFFCFFSWFLGILGIAFGHSGASNAFHLGGVGRTQGVFGYILGYLTLALFIIPIVFFVFLLSSYNGGSIF
;
A
#
# COMPACT_ATOMS: atom_id res chain seq x y z
N MET A 1 -11.80 -32.84 -59.66
CA MET A 1 -11.31 -32.93 -58.26
C MET A 1 -10.11 -32.00 -58.19
N ALA A 2 -10.30 -30.80 -57.61
CA ALA A 2 -9.24 -29.78 -57.48
C ALA A 2 -8.77 -29.80 -56.03
N ASP A 3 -7.53 -30.24 -55.84
CA ASP A 3 -6.84 -30.25 -54.55
C ASP A 3 -6.36 -28.82 -54.25
N GLY A 4 -7.03 -28.19 -53.25
CA GLY A 4 -6.73 -26.85 -52.78
C GLY A 4 -5.78 -26.91 -51.57
N THR A 5 -4.51 -27.14 -51.78
CA THR A 5 -3.48 -27.00 -50.77
C THR A 5 -3.30 -25.52 -50.39
N LYS A 6 -4.00 -25.11 -49.31
CA LYS A 6 -3.90 -23.77 -48.74
C LYS A 6 -2.56 -23.63 -48.00
N LYS A 7 -1.63 -22.90 -48.65
CA LYS A 7 -0.31 -22.56 -48.11
C LYS A 7 -0.49 -21.78 -46.80
N PRO A 8 0.16 -22.17 -45.69
CA PRO A 8 0.09 -21.42 -44.43
C PRO A 8 0.68 -20.01 -44.58
N PRO A 9 0.12 -18.99 -43.92
CA PRO A 9 0.63 -17.63 -43.98
C PRO A 9 2.05 -17.54 -43.41
N ALA A 10 2.91 -16.83 -44.13
CA ALA A 10 4.30 -16.58 -43.75
C ALA A 10 4.34 -15.90 -42.37
N SER A 11 5.12 -16.45 -41.44
CA SER A 11 5.40 -15.86 -40.17
C SER A 11 6.11 -14.52 -40.32
N ILE A 12 5.48 -13.45 -39.89
CA ILE A 12 6.06 -12.11 -39.85
C ILE A 12 7.20 -12.13 -38.84
N PRO A 13 8.44 -11.79 -39.20
CA PRO A 13 9.52 -11.69 -38.20
C PRO A 13 9.22 -10.53 -37.26
N ILE A 14 9.08 -10.85 -35.99
CA ILE A 14 8.96 -9.85 -34.89
C ILE A 14 10.34 -9.17 -34.79
N GLN A 15 10.47 -8.01 -35.44
CA GLN A 15 11.61 -7.13 -35.18
C GLN A 15 11.51 -6.64 -33.73
N SER A 16 12.47 -7.03 -32.92
CA SER A 16 12.68 -6.45 -31.59
C SER A 16 13.02 -4.97 -31.77
N VAL A 17 12.02 -4.11 -31.62
CA VAL A 17 12.23 -2.66 -31.55
C VAL A 17 12.96 -2.38 -30.24
N THR A 18 14.27 -2.21 -30.31
CA THR A 18 15.07 -1.66 -29.22
C THR A 18 14.73 -0.18 -29.12
N ILE A 19 13.78 0.17 -28.24
CA ILE A 19 13.53 1.57 -27.92
C ILE A 19 14.71 2.06 -27.09
N GLN A 20 15.68 2.65 -27.75
CA GLN A 20 16.70 3.46 -27.08
C GLN A 20 16.01 4.72 -26.58
N GLN A 21 15.66 4.75 -25.28
CA GLN A 21 15.27 6.00 -24.63
C GLN A 21 16.45 6.98 -24.73
N PRO A 22 16.21 8.22 -25.17
CA PRO A 22 17.25 9.24 -25.17
C PRO A 22 17.71 9.43 -23.72
N VAL A 23 19.00 9.19 -23.51
CA VAL A 23 19.68 9.49 -22.23
C VAL A 23 19.57 10.99 -22.03
N GLN A 24 18.66 11.44 -21.17
CA GLN A 24 18.66 12.83 -20.68
C GLN A 24 19.97 13.01 -19.91
N GLN A 25 20.92 13.70 -20.54
CA GLN A 25 22.12 14.16 -19.87
C GLN A 25 21.70 15.18 -18.79
N ALA A 26 21.76 14.73 -17.53
CA ALA A 26 21.67 15.64 -16.41
C ALA A 26 22.87 16.62 -16.44
N PRO A 27 22.69 17.88 -16.01
CA PRO A 27 23.75 18.89 -16.02
C PRO A 27 24.93 18.40 -15.19
N THR A 28 26.10 18.45 -15.80
CA THR A 28 27.38 18.01 -15.25
C THR A 28 27.78 18.95 -14.09
N PHE A 29 27.53 18.52 -12.85
CA PHE A 29 28.20 19.11 -11.68
C PHE A 29 29.58 18.46 -11.56
N THR A 30 30.60 19.25 -11.89
CA THR A 30 32.02 18.88 -11.78
C THR A 30 32.38 18.66 -10.31
N GLY A 31 32.68 17.42 -9.92
CA GLY A 31 33.43 17.17 -8.68
C GLY A 31 33.06 15.99 -7.79
N GLN A 32 32.02 15.22 -8.07
CA GLN A 32 31.72 14.01 -7.30
C GLN A 32 31.78 12.75 -8.20
N PRO A 33 32.40 11.66 -7.73
CA PRO A 33 32.34 10.40 -8.46
C PRO A 33 30.89 9.98 -8.58
N GLN A 34 30.37 10.01 -9.79
CA GLN A 34 29.03 9.52 -10.11
C GLN A 34 29.05 8.00 -9.93
N VAL A 35 28.52 7.55 -8.82
CA VAL A 35 28.17 6.13 -8.69
C VAL A 35 27.00 5.87 -9.65
N TYR A 36 27.31 5.37 -10.84
CA TYR A 36 26.31 4.84 -11.76
C TYR A 36 25.70 3.62 -11.08
N VAL A 37 24.65 3.82 -10.33
CA VAL A 37 23.78 2.71 -9.93
C VAL A 37 23.05 2.29 -11.22
N ASN A 38 23.62 1.30 -11.89
CA ASN A 38 22.99 0.65 -13.04
C ASN A 38 21.80 -0.16 -12.50
N ASN A 39 20.69 0.53 -12.24
CA ASN A 39 19.42 -0.10 -11.90
C ASN A 39 18.84 -0.73 -13.18
N GLN A 40 19.53 -1.72 -13.74
CA GLN A 40 18.92 -2.66 -14.65
C GLN A 40 17.94 -3.51 -13.85
N TYR A 41 16.77 -2.94 -13.56
CA TYR A 41 15.64 -3.76 -13.17
C TYR A 41 15.40 -4.74 -14.31
N PRO A 42 15.38 -6.07 -14.05
CA PRO A 42 15.03 -7.02 -15.07
C PRO A 42 13.68 -6.58 -15.63
N LEU A 43 13.58 -6.42 -16.97
CA LEU A 43 12.41 -5.94 -17.70
C LEU A 43 11.12 -6.71 -17.40
N ASN A 44 11.21 -7.82 -16.67
CA ASN A 44 10.11 -8.69 -16.25
C ASN A 44 9.92 -8.74 -14.71
N ALA A 45 10.59 -7.87 -13.92
CA ALA A 45 10.31 -7.86 -12.49
C ALA A 45 8.92 -7.28 -12.24
N PRO A 46 8.04 -7.98 -11.52
CA PRO A 46 6.72 -7.44 -11.20
C PRO A 46 6.89 -6.17 -10.36
N VAL A 47 6.28 -5.07 -10.82
CA VAL A 47 6.26 -3.82 -10.07
C VAL A 47 5.45 -4.05 -8.81
N THR A 48 6.09 -3.96 -7.64
CA THR A 48 5.46 -4.16 -6.34
C THR A 48 5.40 -2.86 -5.55
N ASN A 49 4.29 -2.63 -4.87
CA ASN A 49 4.12 -1.51 -3.96
C ASN A 49 4.14 -2.01 -2.52
N THR A 50 5.33 -2.23 -1.99
CA THR A 50 5.55 -2.78 -0.64
C THR A 50 4.83 -1.98 0.46
N PRO A 51 4.88 -0.61 0.49
CA PRO A 51 4.15 0.16 1.49
C PRO A 51 2.63 -0.11 1.45
N ALA A 52 2.04 -0.23 0.25
CA ALA A 52 0.62 -0.50 0.11
C ALA A 52 0.24 -1.88 0.69
N THR A 53 1.05 -2.88 0.43
CA THR A 53 0.85 -4.24 0.95
C THR A 53 0.99 -4.28 2.48
N LEU A 54 2.02 -3.62 3.03
CA LEU A 54 2.21 -3.51 4.48
C LEU A 54 1.05 -2.76 5.15
N GLY A 55 0.59 -1.66 4.54
CA GLY A 55 -0.58 -0.92 5.03
C GLY A 55 -1.83 -1.80 5.13
N LEU A 56 -2.08 -2.60 4.11
CA LEU A 56 -3.19 -3.55 4.10
C LEU A 56 -3.05 -4.61 5.19
N ILE A 57 -1.86 -5.22 5.32
CA ILE A 57 -1.60 -6.26 6.33
C ILE A 57 -1.80 -5.70 7.73
N PHE A 58 -1.20 -4.54 8.05
CA PHE A 58 -1.35 -3.92 9.37
C PHE A 58 -2.78 -3.44 9.63
N GLY A 59 -3.47 -2.92 8.60
CA GLY A 59 -4.88 -2.55 8.71
C GLY A 59 -5.78 -3.74 9.05
N ILE A 60 -5.63 -4.85 8.34
CA ILE A 60 -6.39 -6.09 8.62
C ILE A 60 -6.03 -6.66 9.99
N ALA A 61 -4.75 -6.74 10.33
CA ALA A 61 -4.30 -7.27 11.61
C ALA A 61 -4.82 -6.42 12.78
N GLY A 62 -4.69 -5.08 12.70
CA GLY A 62 -5.20 -4.16 13.71
C GLY A 62 -6.71 -4.29 13.89
N PHE A 63 -7.45 -4.31 12.80
CA PHE A 63 -8.90 -4.48 12.82
C PHE A 63 -9.32 -5.82 13.47
N SER A 64 -8.66 -6.92 13.09
CA SER A 64 -8.94 -8.25 13.65
C SER A 64 -8.60 -8.32 15.14
N LEU A 65 -7.47 -7.74 15.56
CA LEU A 65 -7.09 -7.68 16.97
C LEU A 65 -8.05 -6.84 17.81
N THR A 66 -8.71 -5.83 17.22
CA THR A 66 -9.73 -5.05 17.92
C THR A 66 -10.87 -5.95 18.39
N PHE A 67 -11.35 -6.86 17.53
CA PHE A 67 -12.40 -7.81 17.93
C PHE A 67 -11.91 -8.79 19.00
N LEU A 68 -10.69 -9.29 18.88
CA LEU A 68 -10.09 -10.14 19.92
C LEU A 68 -9.94 -9.37 21.25
N GLY A 69 -9.71 -8.08 21.20
CA GLY A 69 -9.58 -7.20 22.36
C GLY A 69 -10.85 -7.09 23.19
N PHE A 70 -12.03 -7.28 22.63
CA PHE A 70 -13.28 -7.36 23.39
C PHE A 70 -13.31 -8.59 24.31
N ILE A 71 -12.63 -9.68 23.94
CA ILE A 71 -12.55 -10.90 24.76
C ILE A 71 -11.35 -10.81 25.70
N PHE A 72 -10.23 -10.33 25.19
CA PHE A 72 -8.97 -10.20 25.94
C PHE A 72 -8.45 -8.77 25.84
N PRO A 73 -8.62 -7.93 26.87
CA PRO A 73 -8.27 -6.49 26.85
C PRO A 73 -6.81 -6.20 26.47
N PHE A 74 -5.91 -7.14 26.71
CA PHE A 74 -4.50 -7.04 26.33
C PHE A 74 -4.30 -6.82 24.82
N PHE A 75 -5.12 -7.44 23.97
CA PHE A 75 -5.02 -7.28 22.53
C PHE A 75 -5.47 -5.91 22.03
N CYS A 76 -6.33 -5.22 22.78
CA CYS A 76 -6.71 -3.84 22.46
C CYS A 76 -5.50 -2.91 22.42
N PHE A 77 -4.53 -3.13 23.31
CA PHE A 77 -3.33 -2.31 23.36
C PHE A 77 -2.46 -2.43 22.11
N PHE A 78 -2.39 -3.60 21.51
CA PHE A 78 -1.65 -3.80 20.25
C PHE A 78 -2.44 -3.36 19.02
N SER A 79 -3.76 -3.44 19.07
CA SER A 79 -4.64 -3.12 17.96
C SER A 79 -4.50 -1.67 17.52
N TRP A 80 -4.52 -0.69 18.44
CA TRP A 80 -4.40 0.72 18.09
C TRP A 80 -3.04 1.04 17.44
N PHE A 81 -1.97 0.40 17.90
CA PHE A 81 -0.64 0.56 17.35
C PHE A 81 -0.58 0.05 15.89
N LEU A 82 -1.15 -1.13 15.63
CA LEU A 82 -1.25 -1.65 14.26
C LEU A 82 -2.18 -0.78 13.39
N GLY A 83 -3.23 -0.21 13.97
CA GLY A 83 -4.09 0.74 13.28
C GLY A 83 -3.33 1.97 12.78
N ILE A 84 -2.47 2.56 13.63
CA ILE A 84 -1.60 3.68 13.23
C ILE A 84 -0.65 3.28 12.11
N LEU A 85 -0.02 2.10 12.22
CA LEU A 85 0.86 1.60 11.16
C LEU A 85 0.09 1.36 9.85
N GLY A 86 -1.12 0.81 9.94
CA GLY A 86 -2.02 0.63 8.80
C GLY A 86 -2.32 1.95 8.08
N ILE A 87 -2.57 3.03 8.82
CA ILE A 87 -2.77 4.37 8.28
C ILE A 87 -1.49 4.88 7.62
N ALA A 88 -0.36 4.86 8.33
CA ALA A 88 0.89 5.42 7.85
C ALA A 88 1.37 4.75 6.56
N PHE A 89 1.44 3.42 6.56
CA PHE A 89 1.83 2.63 5.38
C PHE A 89 0.77 2.65 4.29
N GLY A 90 -0.51 2.68 4.64
CA GLY A 90 -1.61 2.79 3.70
C GLY A 90 -1.58 4.09 2.91
N HIS A 91 -1.40 5.23 3.58
CA HIS A 91 -1.26 6.53 2.92
C HIS A 91 0.00 6.61 2.06
N SER A 92 1.14 6.14 2.59
CA SER A 92 2.40 6.08 1.83
C SER A 92 2.25 5.20 0.60
N GLY A 93 1.62 4.04 0.73
CA GLY A 93 1.36 3.12 -0.37
C GLY A 93 0.41 3.67 -1.44
N ALA A 94 -0.67 4.35 -1.01
CA ALA A 94 -1.61 4.99 -1.93
C ALA A 94 -0.95 6.15 -2.71
N SER A 95 -0.10 6.94 -2.05
CA SER A 95 0.67 8.00 -2.70
C SER A 95 1.71 7.43 -3.68
N ASN A 96 2.45 6.40 -3.27
CA ASN A 96 3.47 5.77 -4.10
C ASN A 96 2.87 5.07 -5.34
N ALA A 97 1.64 4.59 -5.25
CA ALA A 97 0.92 4.00 -6.38
C ALA A 97 0.77 4.96 -7.55
N PHE A 98 0.73 6.28 -7.29
CA PHE A 98 0.66 7.28 -8.34
C PHE A 98 1.89 7.25 -9.25
N HIS A 99 3.07 7.03 -8.66
CA HIS A 99 4.35 6.91 -9.40
C HIS A 99 4.53 5.54 -10.05
N LEU A 100 3.78 4.53 -9.59
CA LEU A 100 3.86 3.15 -10.07
C LEU A 100 2.72 2.81 -11.06
N GLY A 101 2.13 3.79 -11.73
CA GLY A 101 1.05 3.57 -12.69
C GLY A 101 -0.23 2.97 -12.06
N GLY A 102 -0.48 3.23 -10.79
CA GLY A 102 -1.67 2.75 -10.08
C GLY A 102 -1.49 1.43 -9.33
N VAL A 103 -0.33 0.78 -9.42
CA VAL A 103 -0.06 -0.52 -8.78
C VAL A 103 -0.15 -0.39 -7.26
N GLY A 104 -1.00 -1.21 -6.64
CA GLY A 104 -1.19 -1.24 -5.18
C GLY A 104 -2.04 -0.10 -4.60
N ARG A 105 -2.62 0.79 -5.42
CA ARG A 105 -3.45 1.90 -4.92
C ARG A 105 -4.61 1.42 -4.06
N THR A 106 -5.34 0.43 -4.53
CA THR A 106 -6.47 -0.16 -3.80
C THR A 106 -6.03 -0.74 -2.46
N GLN A 107 -4.90 -1.46 -2.43
CA GLN A 107 -4.35 -2.03 -1.19
C GLN A 107 -4.00 -0.93 -0.18
N GLY A 108 -3.34 0.15 -0.61
CA GLY A 108 -3.02 1.28 0.25
C GLY A 108 -4.28 1.96 0.81
N VAL A 109 -5.30 2.17 -0.04
CA VAL A 109 -6.58 2.75 0.36
C VAL A 109 -7.29 1.90 1.41
N PHE A 110 -7.41 0.60 1.18
CA PHE A 110 -7.99 -0.31 2.18
C PHE A 110 -7.18 -0.34 3.48
N GLY A 111 -5.85 -0.29 3.39
CA GLY A 111 -4.97 -0.27 4.56
C GLY A 111 -5.27 0.90 5.49
N TYR A 112 -5.30 2.14 4.97
CA TYR A 112 -5.57 3.30 5.83
C TYR A 112 -7.03 3.37 6.28
N ILE A 113 -8.01 2.94 5.47
CA ILE A 113 -9.43 2.90 5.88
C ILE A 113 -9.61 1.95 7.06
N LEU A 114 -9.06 0.72 6.97
CA LEU A 114 -9.10 -0.25 8.07
C LEU A 114 -8.36 0.27 9.31
N GLY A 115 -7.23 0.96 9.13
CA GLY A 115 -6.51 1.61 10.21
C GLY A 115 -7.34 2.67 10.94
N TYR A 116 -8.02 3.56 10.21
CA TYR A 116 -8.94 4.55 10.81
C TYR A 116 -10.12 3.88 11.50
N LEU A 117 -10.69 2.83 10.91
CA LEU A 117 -11.79 2.08 11.51
C LEU A 117 -11.36 1.41 12.82
N THR A 118 -10.13 0.85 12.86
CA THR A 118 -9.52 0.30 14.08
C THR A 118 -9.41 1.37 15.17
N LEU A 119 -8.91 2.56 14.86
CA LEU A 119 -8.80 3.66 15.84
C LEU A 119 -10.17 4.15 16.30
N ALA A 120 -11.14 4.25 15.42
CA ALA A 120 -12.49 4.66 15.77
C ALA A 120 -13.14 3.66 16.74
N LEU A 121 -13.04 2.37 16.46
CA LEU A 121 -13.55 1.30 17.33
C LEU A 121 -12.84 1.26 18.69
N PHE A 122 -11.61 1.74 18.78
CA PHE A 122 -10.87 1.85 20.03
C PHE A 122 -11.26 3.11 20.83
N ILE A 123 -11.36 4.27 20.16
CA ILE A 123 -11.60 5.57 20.82
C ILE A 123 -13.06 5.72 21.25
N ILE A 124 -14.03 5.31 20.41
CA ILE A 124 -15.46 5.51 20.69
C ILE A 124 -15.89 4.89 22.02
N PRO A 125 -15.55 3.62 22.35
CA PRO A 125 -15.91 3.04 23.64
C PRO A 125 -15.28 3.76 24.84
N ILE A 126 -14.04 4.24 24.70
CA ILE A 126 -13.34 4.97 25.76
C ILE A 126 -14.06 6.29 26.04
N VAL A 127 -14.35 7.07 25.00
CA VAL A 127 -15.07 8.34 25.13
C VAL A 127 -16.46 8.13 25.74
N PHE A 128 -17.16 7.10 25.27
CA PHE A 128 -18.47 6.75 25.81
C PHE A 128 -18.41 6.35 27.29
N PHE A 129 -17.41 5.57 27.69
CA PHE A 129 -17.20 5.18 29.07
C PHE A 129 -16.88 6.38 29.99
N VAL A 130 -16.00 7.28 29.56
CA VAL A 130 -15.68 8.53 30.28
C VAL A 130 -16.93 9.39 30.41
N PHE A 131 -17.73 9.51 29.37
CA PHE A 131 -19.00 10.24 29.43
C PHE A 131 -19.97 9.65 30.44
N LEU A 132 -20.13 8.32 30.45
CA LEU A 132 -20.98 7.64 31.46
C LEU A 132 -20.49 7.87 32.88
N LEU A 133 -19.17 7.77 33.14
CA LEU A 133 -18.61 8.03 34.47
C LEU A 133 -18.82 9.48 34.89
N SER A 134 -18.66 10.44 33.98
CA SER A 134 -18.93 11.85 34.27
C SER A 134 -20.38 12.10 34.64
N SER A 135 -21.30 11.48 33.91
CA SER A 135 -22.73 11.59 34.20
C SER A 135 -23.12 10.96 35.54
N TYR A 136 -22.46 9.84 35.88
CA TYR A 136 -22.74 9.14 37.15
C TYR A 136 -22.22 9.91 38.38
N ASN A 137 -21.04 10.55 38.25
CA ASN A 137 -20.41 11.31 39.34
C ASN A 137 -20.95 12.74 39.51
N GLY A 138 -22.08 13.08 38.90
CA GLY A 138 -22.74 14.38 39.07
C GLY A 138 -22.09 15.55 38.35
N GLY A 139 -21.41 15.30 37.24
CA GLY A 139 -21.05 16.35 36.28
C GLY A 139 -19.89 17.28 36.66
N SER A 140 -19.06 16.96 37.63
CA SER A 140 -17.96 17.85 38.07
C SER A 140 -16.57 17.41 37.51
N ILE A 141 -16.46 17.21 36.19
CA ILE A 141 -15.15 17.03 35.57
C ILE A 141 -14.70 18.29 34.80
N PHE A 142 -15.47 19.40 34.88
CA PHE A 142 -15.10 20.71 34.32
C PHE A 142 -15.18 21.79 35.34
#